data_a30de96207a5d423dc0b8afdf699a032
#
_entry.id   a30de96207a5d423dc0b8afdf699a032
#
_cell.length_a   1.000
_cell.length_b   1.000
_cell.length_c   1.000
_cell.angle_alpha   90.00
_cell.angle_beta   90.00
_cell.angle_gamma   90.00
#
_symmetry.space_group_name_H-M   'P 1'
#
loop_
_entity.id
_entity.type
_entity.pdbx_description
1 polymer ?
#
loop_
_entity_poly.entity_id
_entity_poly.type
_entity_poly.pdbx_seq_one_letter_code
_entity_poly.pdbx_strand_id
1 'polypeptide(L)' 'MANIVIMPKQGLQMTEGLITKWLKNVGDTVKEGEPLFEMETDKLTITIDSSFTGTLLKIIRGEGEEVPITEPIAIIGEP' A
#
# COMPACT_ATOMS: atom_id res chain seq x y z
N MET A 1 -6.01 -17.25 2.68
CA MET A 1 -7.04 -16.20 2.68
C MET A 1 -6.45 -14.90 2.17
N ALA A 2 -7.24 -14.11 1.50
CA ALA A 2 -6.77 -12.82 0.99
C ALA A 2 -6.91 -11.74 2.04
N ASN A 3 -5.95 -10.83 2.07
CA ASN A 3 -5.94 -9.70 2.98
C ASN A 3 -6.03 -8.42 2.16
N ILE A 4 -6.88 -7.52 2.60
CA ILE A 4 -7.04 -6.22 1.94
C ILE A 4 -6.06 -5.25 2.56
N VAL A 5 -5.22 -4.64 1.71
CA VAL A 5 -4.30 -3.59 2.14
C VAL A 5 -5.04 -2.26 1.98
N ILE A 6 -5.09 -1.48 3.04
CA ILE A 6 -5.75 -0.17 3.02
C ILE A 6 -4.71 0.94 3.07
N MET A 7 -5.13 2.14 2.65
CA MET A 7 -4.27 3.32 2.79
C MET A 7 -4.10 3.61 4.29
N PRO A 8 -2.87 3.54 4.83
CA PRO A 8 -2.65 3.72 6.26
C PRO A 8 -2.65 5.20 6.64
N LYS A 9 -3.05 5.46 7.87
CA LYS A 9 -2.97 6.80 8.44
C LYS A 9 -1.59 6.98 9.06
N GLN A 10 -0.82 7.93 8.56
CA GLN A 10 0.55 8.18 8.99
C GLN A 10 0.71 9.49 9.76
N GLY A 11 -0.35 10.01 10.31
CA GLY A 11 -0.30 11.23 11.11
C GLY A 11 -1.69 11.64 11.52
N LEU A 12 -1.78 12.43 12.57
CA LEU A 12 -3.06 12.85 13.14
C LEU A 12 -3.91 13.66 12.17
N GLN A 13 -3.25 14.41 11.29
CA GLN A 13 -3.92 15.31 10.36
C GLN A 13 -4.08 14.69 8.97
N MET A 14 -3.61 13.47 8.78
CA MET A 14 -3.66 12.85 7.46
C MET A 14 -5.07 12.37 7.14
N THR A 15 -5.60 12.79 6.00
CA THR A 15 -6.89 12.34 5.50
C THR A 15 -6.75 11.53 4.22
N GLU A 16 -5.64 11.70 3.50
CA GLU A 16 -5.38 11.00 2.25
C GLU A 16 -3.88 10.96 1.99
N GLY A 17 -3.46 10.11 1.09
CA GLY A 17 -2.08 10.03 0.67
C GLY A 17 -1.97 9.80 -0.83
N LEU A 18 -0.89 10.26 -1.42
CA LEU A 18 -0.61 10.05 -2.84
C LEU A 18 0.31 8.85 -2.98
N ILE A 19 -0.12 7.85 -3.73
CA ILE A 19 0.76 6.71 -4.02
C ILE A 19 1.73 7.15 -5.11
N THR A 20 3.02 7.19 -4.78
CA THR A 20 4.04 7.65 -5.72
C THR A 20 4.69 6.50 -6.46
N LYS A 21 4.82 5.33 -5.81
CA LYS A 21 5.48 4.20 -6.43
C LYS A 21 5.07 2.89 -5.74
N TRP A 22 4.83 1.85 -6.55
CA TRP A 22 4.69 0.49 -6.05
C TRP A 22 6.04 -0.21 -6.15
N LEU A 23 6.48 -0.81 -5.04
CA LEU A 23 7.78 -1.48 -4.95
C LEU A 23 7.68 -2.98 -5.24
N LYS A 24 6.45 -3.50 -5.31
CA LYS A 24 6.17 -4.89 -5.68
C LYS A 24 5.19 -4.90 -6.84
N ASN A 25 5.28 -5.93 -7.66
CA ASN A 25 4.37 -6.10 -8.80
C ASN A 25 3.35 -7.19 -8.49
N VAL A 26 2.22 -7.15 -9.18
CA VAL A 26 1.23 -8.24 -9.10
C VAL A 26 1.94 -9.54 -9.47
N GLY A 27 1.76 -10.53 -8.60
CA GLY A 27 2.43 -11.83 -8.74
C GLY A 27 3.68 -11.99 -7.88
N ASP A 28 4.20 -10.90 -7.32
CA ASP A 28 5.38 -10.98 -6.48
C ASP A 28 5.04 -11.52 -5.10
N THR A 29 5.98 -12.27 -4.52
CA THR A 29 5.89 -12.69 -3.12
C THR A 29 6.26 -11.52 -2.24
N VAL A 30 5.44 -11.28 -1.23
CA VAL A 30 5.62 -10.19 -0.26
C VAL A 30 5.68 -10.78 1.14
N LYS A 31 6.62 -10.31 1.94
CA LYS A 31 6.72 -10.71 3.34
C LYS A 31 6.37 -9.53 4.23
N GLU A 32 5.76 -9.81 5.36
CA GLU A 32 5.48 -8.79 6.36
C GLU A 32 6.77 -8.07 6.74
N GLY A 33 6.71 -6.73 6.73
CA GLY A 33 7.88 -5.90 7.01
C GLY A 33 8.69 -5.50 5.80
N GLU A 34 8.40 -6.09 4.62
CA GLU A 34 9.08 -5.68 3.38
C GLU A 34 8.45 -4.42 2.83
N PRO A 35 9.24 -3.52 2.24
CA PRO A 35 8.69 -2.33 1.58
C PRO A 35 7.70 -2.71 0.50
N LEU A 36 6.49 -2.16 0.56
CA LEU A 36 5.42 -2.48 -0.37
C LEU A 36 5.19 -1.36 -1.37
N PHE A 37 5.07 -0.15 -0.88
CA PHE A 37 4.88 1.02 -1.75
C PHE A 37 5.36 2.29 -1.06
N GLU A 38 5.52 3.35 -1.87
CA GLU A 38 5.87 4.68 -1.38
C GLU A 38 4.68 5.59 -1.54
N MET A 39 4.45 6.43 -0.56
CA MET A 39 3.38 7.42 -0.59
C MET A 39 3.91 8.77 -0.17
N GLU A 40 3.22 9.81 -0.57
CA GLU A 40 3.58 11.17 -0.24
C GLU A 40 2.41 11.85 0.48
N THR A 41 2.74 12.59 1.52
CA THR A 41 1.80 13.46 2.23
C THR A 41 2.22 14.90 1.99
N ASP A 42 1.54 15.86 2.60
CA ASP A 42 1.88 17.28 2.47
C ASP A 42 3.35 17.59 2.77
N LYS A 43 3.95 16.82 3.67
CA LYS A 43 5.24 17.17 4.25
C LYS A 43 6.36 16.18 3.96
N LEU A 44 6.02 14.92 3.68
CA LEU A 44 7.02 13.86 3.57
C LEU A 44 6.65 12.82 2.54
N THR A 45 7.71 12.12 2.09
CA THR A 45 7.56 10.87 1.33
C THR A 45 7.86 9.73 2.30
N ILE A 46 6.99 8.74 2.35
CA ILE A 46 7.07 7.63 3.31
C ILE A 46 7.03 6.31 2.55
N THR A 47 7.89 5.37 2.96
CA THR A 47 7.83 4.00 2.47
C THR A 47 6.95 3.20 3.43
N ILE A 48 5.94 2.52 2.91
CA ILE A 48 5.03 1.71 3.70
C ILE A 48 5.37 0.24 3.53
N ASP A 49 5.60 -0.43 4.65
CA ASP A 49 5.92 -1.85 4.66
C ASP A 49 4.64 -2.67 4.65
N SER A 50 4.74 -3.88 4.12
CA SER A 50 3.61 -4.79 4.11
C SER A 50 3.27 -5.26 5.52
N SER A 51 1.99 -5.31 5.83
CA SER A 51 1.50 -5.90 7.09
C SER A 51 1.15 -7.38 6.93
N PHE A 52 1.31 -7.91 5.73
CA PHE A 52 0.90 -9.29 5.42
C PHE A 52 1.98 -10.01 4.64
N THR A 53 2.02 -11.34 4.81
CA THR A 53 2.87 -12.23 4.01
C THR A 53 1.99 -12.97 3.01
N GLY A 54 2.41 -13.01 1.76
CA GLY A 54 1.68 -13.71 0.70
C GLY A 54 2.11 -13.22 -0.66
N THR A 55 1.23 -13.38 -1.64
CA THR A 55 1.46 -12.91 -3.01
C THR A 55 0.63 -11.65 -3.23
N LEU A 56 1.21 -10.65 -3.87
CA LEU A 56 0.45 -9.46 -4.27
C LEU A 56 -0.47 -9.86 -5.41
N LEU A 57 -1.75 -10.00 -5.11
CA LEU A 57 -2.75 -10.50 -6.05
C LEU A 57 -3.30 -9.44 -6.96
N LYS A 58 -3.46 -8.22 -6.44
CA LYS A 58 -4.08 -7.13 -7.19
C LYS A 58 -3.65 -5.79 -6.61
N ILE A 59 -3.43 -4.83 -7.50
CA ILE A 59 -3.24 -3.43 -7.12
C ILE A 59 -4.53 -2.71 -7.53
N ILE A 60 -5.26 -2.19 -6.54
CA ILE A 60 -6.55 -1.52 -6.76
C ILE A 60 -6.32 -0.05 -7.08
N ARG A 61 -5.34 0.57 -6.42
CA ARG A 61 -4.96 1.96 -6.65
C ARG A 61 -3.51 2.01 -7.08
N GLY A 62 -3.26 2.61 -8.23
CA GLY A 62 -1.94 2.65 -8.83
C GLY A 62 -1.15 3.90 -8.50
N GLU A 63 0.03 3.99 -9.11
CA GLU A 63 0.90 5.15 -8.95
C GLU A 63 0.22 6.40 -9.48
N GLY A 64 0.40 7.49 -8.76
CA GLY A 64 -0.19 8.77 -9.14
C GLY A 64 -1.60 8.99 -8.62
N GLU A 65 -2.17 8.02 -7.90
CA GLU A 65 -3.51 8.17 -7.33
C GLU A 65 -3.46 8.67 -5.91
N GLU A 66 -4.30 9.65 -5.63
CA GLU A 66 -4.52 10.15 -4.28
C GLU A 66 -5.65 9.35 -3.66
N VAL A 67 -5.40 8.75 -2.51
CA VAL A 67 -6.31 7.79 -1.90
C VAL A 67 -6.65 8.21 -0.47
N PRO A 68 -7.94 8.31 -0.13
CA PRO A 68 -8.33 8.56 1.27
C PRO A 68 -7.84 7.43 2.17
N ILE A 69 -7.52 7.76 3.43
CA ILE A 69 -7.12 6.74 4.39
C ILE A 69 -8.25 5.71 4.54
N THR A 70 -7.89 4.47 4.85
CA THR A 70 -8.78 3.32 5.03
C THR A 70 -9.39 2.75 3.74
N GLU A 71 -9.18 3.40 2.60
CA GLU A 71 -9.63 2.85 1.31
C GLU A 71 -8.76 1.68 0.88
N PRO A 72 -9.36 0.63 0.29
CA PRO A 72 -8.58 -0.50 -0.23
C PRO A 72 -7.65 -0.06 -1.36
N ILE A 73 -6.39 -0.49 -1.29
CA ILE A 73 -5.39 -0.16 -2.32
C ILE A 73 -4.79 -1.39 -2.98
N ALA A 74 -4.85 -2.55 -2.33
CA ALA A 74 -4.27 -3.78 -2.89
C ALA A 74 -4.81 -5.00 -2.15
N ILE A 75 -4.54 -6.18 -2.72
CA ILE A 75 -4.91 -7.45 -2.11
C ILE A 75 -3.68 -8.34 -2.07
N ILE A 76 -3.37 -8.87 -0.89
CA ILE A 76 -2.27 -9.82 -0.69
C ILE A 76 -2.88 -11.11 -0.13
N GLY A 77 -2.48 -12.23 -0.70
CA GLY A 77 -2.98 -13.52 -0.24
C GLY A 77 -2.32 -14.67 -0.98
N GLU A 78 -2.98 -15.81 -0.97
CA GLU A 78 -2.50 -16.97 -1.71
C GLU A 78 -3.03 -16.91 -3.14
N PRO A 79 -2.18 -17.22 -4.14
CA PRO A 79 -2.61 -17.20 -5.54
C PRO A 79 -3.64 -18.28 -5.84
#